data_def79ab101585c9fb6c6d15634833252
#
_entry.id   def79ab101585c9fb6c6d15634833252
#
_cell.length_a   1.000
_cell.length_b   1.000
_cell.length_c   1.000
_cell.angle_alpha   90.00
_cell.angle_beta   90.00
_cell.angle_gamma   90.00
#
_symmetry.space_group_name_H-M   'P 1'
#
loop_
_entity.id
_entity.type
_entity.pdbx_description
1 polymer ?
#
loop_
_entity_poly.entity_id
_entity_poly.type
_entity_poly.pdbx_seq_one_letter_code
_entity_poly.pdbx_strand_id
1 'polypeptide(L)'
;LTLGTGLGGAILLNGRPLQGQHFQAGELSFVLNHPDGSLSENWWASQASGVSFVERAAQVLDLPDRQDGKAVFEAIAGGQHPQLNRLFEQYCQDLALIVYNLHTILDLEKVLIGGGISSQPILLDGIRSAYSTIKKSSPVLDSMLSDVEIDSCAF
;
A
#
# COMPACT_ATOMS: atom_id res chain seq x y z
N LEU A 1 -4.48 -4.77 -5.78
CA LEU A 1 -3.05 -4.53 -5.53
C LEU A 1 -2.43 -5.75 -4.85
N THR A 2 -1.22 -6.16 -5.25
CA THR A 2 -0.49 -7.27 -4.61
C THR A 2 0.82 -6.77 -4.04
N LEU A 3 0.98 -6.91 -2.72
CA LEU A 3 2.15 -6.48 -1.96
C LEU A 3 3.14 -7.65 -1.84
N GLY A 4 4.11 -7.71 -2.75
CA GLY A 4 5.18 -8.73 -2.78
C GLY A 4 6.56 -8.09 -2.72
N THR A 5 7.50 -8.56 -3.54
CA THR A 5 8.82 -7.94 -3.74
C THR A 5 8.69 -6.51 -4.31
N GLY A 6 7.63 -6.25 -5.06
CA GLY A 6 7.24 -4.95 -5.56
C GLY A 6 5.73 -4.78 -5.43
N LEU A 7 5.13 -4.00 -6.33
CA LEU A 7 3.69 -3.74 -6.39
C LEU A 7 3.09 -4.36 -7.66
N GLY A 8 2.32 -5.44 -7.51
CA GLY A 8 1.47 -5.95 -8.59
C GLY A 8 0.13 -5.20 -8.63
N GLY A 9 -0.46 -5.10 -9.82
CA GLY A 9 -1.76 -4.49 -9.99
C GLY A 9 -2.57 -5.11 -11.12
N ALA A 10 -3.89 -5.10 -10.94
CA ALA A 10 -4.86 -5.36 -12.01
C ALA A 10 -6.04 -4.41 -11.83
N ILE A 11 -6.54 -3.88 -12.93
CA ILE A 11 -7.66 -2.96 -12.95
C ILE A 11 -8.83 -3.64 -13.65
N LEU A 12 -9.99 -3.68 -13.00
CA LEU A 12 -11.22 -4.18 -13.61
C LEU A 12 -12.18 -3.01 -13.84
N LEU A 13 -12.64 -2.86 -15.07
CA LEU A 13 -13.66 -1.89 -15.44
C LEU A 13 -14.87 -2.65 -16.00
N ASN A 14 -16.04 -2.43 -15.40
CA ASN A 14 -17.29 -3.12 -15.80
C ASN A 14 -17.13 -4.65 -15.82
N GLY A 15 -16.43 -5.23 -14.83
CA GLY A 15 -16.20 -6.66 -14.70
C GLY A 15 -15.18 -7.24 -15.68
N ARG A 16 -14.45 -6.40 -16.42
CA ARG A 16 -13.44 -6.84 -17.40
C ARG A 16 -12.06 -6.28 -17.04
N PRO A 17 -10.99 -7.08 -17.16
CA PRO A 17 -9.64 -6.58 -16.99
C PRO A 17 -9.31 -5.49 -18.02
N LEU A 18 -8.76 -4.37 -17.52
CA LEU A 18 -8.18 -3.35 -18.37
C LEU A 18 -6.81 -3.85 -18.87
N GLN A 19 -6.68 -4.06 -20.15
CA GLN A 19 -5.43 -4.59 -20.76
C GLN A 19 -4.53 -3.48 -21.30
N GLY A 20 -5.11 -2.38 -21.77
CA GLY A 20 -4.40 -1.34 -22.51
C GLY A 20 -3.98 -1.82 -23.91
N GLN A 21 -3.29 -0.95 -24.64
CA GLN A 21 -2.87 -1.21 -26.03
C GLN A 21 -1.77 -2.29 -26.13
N HIS A 22 -0.93 -2.40 -25.07
CA HIS A 22 0.24 -3.28 -25.04
C HIS A 22 0.17 -4.31 -23.91
N PHE A 23 -1.03 -4.58 -23.38
CA PHE A 23 -1.26 -5.49 -22.27
C PHE A 23 -0.48 -5.12 -20.98
N GLN A 24 -0.20 -3.82 -20.79
CA GLN A 24 0.59 -3.30 -19.65
C GLN A 24 -0.23 -2.46 -18.68
N ALA A 25 -1.56 -2.38 -18.86
CA ALA A 25 -2.40 -1.68 -17.89
C ALA A 25 -2.38 -2.39 -16.55
N GLY A 26 -2.11 -1.66 -15.48
CA GLY A 26 -1.95 -2.23 -14.15
C GLY A 26 -0.50 -2.53 -13.74
N GLU A 27 0.49 -2.25 -14.61
CA GLU A 27 1.92 -2.30 -14.26
C GLU A 27 2.32 -1.14 -13.34
N LEU A 28 1.74 -1.13 -12.15
CA LEU A 28 1.83 -0.03 -11.19
C LEU A 28 3.24 0.11 -10.60
N SER A 29 4.07 -0.92 -10.70
CA SER A 29 5.45 -0.92 -10.23
C SER A 29 6.27 0.23 -10.80
N PHE A 30 5.98 0.63 -12.04
CA PHE A 30 6.74 1.64 -12.76
C PHE A 30 6.23 3.08 -12.58
N VAL A 31 5.21 3.29 -11.75
CA VAL A 31 4.76 4.64 -11.45
C VAL A 31 5.77 5.32 -10.53
N LEU A 32 6.12 6.55 -10.90
CA LEU A 32 7.06 7.41 -10.16
C LEU A 32 6.29 8.44 -9.33
N ASN A 33 6.70 8.64 -8.08
CA ASN A 33 6.23 9.76 -7.27
C ASN A 33 7.07 11.04 -7.51
N HIS A 34 8.40 10.85 -7.59
CA HIS A 34 9.34 11.95 -7.83
C HIS A 34 10.39 11.55 -8.85
N PRO A 35 10.76 12.44 -9.79
CA PRO A 35 11.77 12.16 -10.80
C PRO A 35 13.21 12.40 -10.33
N ASP A 36 13.40 12.98 -9.15
CA ASP A 36 14.68 13.34 -8.55
C ASP A 36 15.18 12.25 -7.58
N GLY A 37 16.50 12.15 -7.47
CA GLY A 37 17.17 11.16 -6.62
C GLY A 37 17.32 9.78 -7.27
N SER A 38 17.36 8.73 -6.46
CA SER A 38 17.36 7.35 -6.95
C SER A 38 15.99 6.99 -7.53
N LEU A 39 15.93 6.73 -8.83
CA LEU A 39 14.67 6.35 -9.49
C LEU A 39 14.05 5.11 -8.83
N SER A 40 14.88 4.15 -8.41
CA SER A 40 14.41 2.93 -7.76
C SER A 40 13.73 3.17 -6.41
N GLU A 41 14.12 4.21 -5.66
CA GLU A 41 13.49 4.57 -4.39
C GLU A 41 12.16 5.31 -4.57
N ASN A 42 12.00 5.97 -5.71
CA ASN A 42 10.82 6.77 -6.03
C ASN A 42 9.71 6.00 -6.76
N TRP A 43 9.92 4.74 -7.08
CA TRP A 43 8.91 3.92 -7.72
C TRP A 43 7.91 3.36 -6.70
N TRP A 44 6.65 3.22 -7.12
CA TRP A 44 5.64 2.54 -6.32
C TRP A 44 6.04 1.12 -5.96
N ALA A 45 6.81 0.44 -6.83
CA ALA A 45 7.37 -0.87 -6.54
C ALA A 45 8.15 -0.91 -5.22
N SER A 46 9.01 0.07 -4.98
CA SER A 46 9.84 0.13 -3.77
C SER A 46 9.05 0.57 -2.53
N GLN A 47 8.16 1.55 -2.72
CA GLN A 47 7.36 2.10 -1.62
C GLN A 47 6.33 1.10 -1.10
N ALA A 48 5.70 0.33 -2.01
CA ALA A 48 4.66 -0.64 -1.67
C ALA A 48 5.20 -2.07 -1.46
N SER A 49 6.51 -2.29 -1.54
CA SER A 49 7.10 -3.61 -1.33
C SER A 49 6.83 -4.14 0.08
N GLY A 50 6.02 -5.19 0.17
CA GLY A 50 5.76 -5.87 1.44
C GLY A 50 6.99 -6.57 1.99
N VAL A 51 7.83 -7.14 1.10
CA VAL A 51 9.10 -7.77 1.47
C VAL A 51 10.07 -6.75 2.06
N SER A 52 10.30 -5.64 1.37
CA SER A 52 11.20 -4.59 1.87
C SER A 52 10.70 -3.94 3.16
N PHE A 53 9.39 -3.83 3.33
CA PHE A 53 8.82 -3.36 4.60
C PHE A 53 9.16 -4.32 5.74
N VAL A 54 8.90 -5.63 5.57
CA VAL A 54 9.20 -6.65 6.60
C VAL A 54 10.68 -6.68 6.93
N GLU A 55 11.57 -6.64 5.92
CA GLU A 55 13.02 -6.64 6.12
C GLU A 55 13.51 -5.43 6.93
N ARG A 56 13.02 -4.23 6.61
CA ARG A 56 13.34 -3.01 7.37
C ARG A 56 12.78 -3.05 8.80
N ALA A 57 11.56 -3.54 8.97
CA ALA A 57 10.94 -3.70 10.27
C ALA A 57 11.68 -4.72 11.14
N ALA A 58 12.05 -5.87 10.58
CA ALA A 58 12.87 -6.89 11.25
C ALA A 58 14.26 -6.35 11.64
N GLN A 59 14.83 -5.43 10.84
CA GLN A 59 16.05 -4.74 11.19
C GLN A 59 15.89 -3.81 12.40
N VAL A 60 14.81 -3.07 12.46
CA VAL A 60 14.48 -2.21 13.61
C VAL A 60 14.32 -3.02 14.90
N LEU A 61 13.81 -4.24 14.79
CA LEU A 61 13.61 -5.17 15.91
C LEU A 61 14.83 -6.03 16.23
N ASP A 62 15.91 -5.93 15.44
CA ASP A 62 17.11 -6.77 15.52
C ASP A 62 16.79 -8.28 15.45
N LEU A 63 15.79 -8.65 14.62
CA LEU A 63 15.42 -10.05 14.43
C LEU A 63 16.49 -10.81 13.63
N PRO A 64 16.80 -12.07 14.00
CA PRO A 64 17.76 -12.91 13.27
C PRO A 64 17.25 -13.27 11.86
N ASP A 65 15.94 -13.50 11.71
CA ASP A 65 15.28 -13.71 10.44
C ASP A 65 14.67 -12.39 9.94
N ARG A 66 15.21 -11.88 8.85
CA ARG A 66 14.75 -10.63 8.23
C ARG A 66 13.42 -10.77 7.49
N GLN A 67 12.93 -12.00 7.30
CA GLN A 67 11.68 -12.29 6.61
C GLN A 67 10.56 -12.75 7.56
N ASP A 68 10.77 -12.70 8.88
CA ASP A 68 9.76 -13.06 9.87
C ASP A 68 8.68 -11.97 9.98
N GLY A 69 7.80 -11.95 8.97
CA GLY A 69 6.65 -11.05 8.95
C GLY A 69 5.71 -11.24 10.14
N LYS A 70 5.61 -12.47 10.66
CA LYS A 70 4.74 -12.75 11.82
C LYS A 70 5.22 -12.02 13.05
N ALA A 71 6.51 -12.18 13.41
CA ALA A 71 7.11 -11.47 14.56
C ALA A 71 7.03 -9.94 14.38
N VAL A 72 7.23 -9.44 13.16
CA VAL A 72 7.09 -8.01 12.84
C VAL A 72 5.68 -7.51 13.15
N PHE A 73 4.64 -8.18 12.66
CA PHE A 73 3.26 -7.72 12.88
C PHE A 73 2.78 -7.93 14.31
N GLU A 74 3.26 -8.94 15.03
CA GLU A 74 3.04 -9.09 16.46
C GLU A 74 3.63 -7.90 17.26
N ALA A 75 4.85 -7.46 16.91
CA ALA A 75 5.49 -6.31 17.53
C ALA A 75 4.77 -4.98 17.22
N ILE A 76 4.28 -4.80 15.98
CA ILE A 76 3.45 -3.65 15.59
C ILE A 76 2.16 -3.61 16.41
N ALA A 77 1.46 -4.75 16.54
CA ALA A 77 0.24 -4.85 17.33
C ALA A 77 0.48 -4.55 18.82
N GLY A 78 1.66 -4.88 19.33
CA GLY A 78 2.08 -4.56 20.70
C GLY A 78 2.32 -3.07 20.95
N GLY A 79 2.61 -2.29 19.93
CA GLY A 79 2.75 -0.83 19.97
C GLY A 79 3.93 -0.28 20.80
N GLN A 80 4.85 -1.15 21.25
CA GLN A 80 5.90 -0.78 22.22
C GLN A 80 7.19 -0.25 21.58
N HIS A 81 7.27 -0.24 20.25
CA HIS A 81 8.47 0.13 19.49
C HIS A 81 8.24 1.41 18.67
N PRO A 82 8.57 2.62 19.20
CA PRO A 82 8.23 3.88 18.51
C PRO A 82 8.83 4.01 17.10
N GLN A 83 10.02 3.45 16.86
CA GLN A 83 10.65 3.48 15.54
C GLN A 83 9.92 2.55 14.55
N LEU A 84 9.51 1.37 14.99
CA LEU A 84 8.71 0.44 14.19
C LEU A 84 7.33 1.02 13.87
N ASN A 85 6.69 1.65 14.87
CA ASN A 85 5.38 2.27 14.67
C ASN A 85 5.45 3.37 13.59
N ARG A 86 6.46 4.24 13.64
CA ARG A 86 6.67 5.26 12.59
C ARG A 86 6.92 4.66 11.22
N LEU A 87 7.71 3.58 11.15
CA LEU A 87 7.96 2.87 9.88
C LEU A 87 6.67 2.29 9.31
N PHE A 88 5.83 1.70 10.15
CA PHE A 88 4.54 1.14 9.77
C PHE A 88 3.54 2.22 9.34
N GLU A 89 3.44 3.31 10.10
CA GLU A 89 2.61 4.46 9.74
C GLU A 89 2.99 5.05 8.38
N GLN A 90 4.29 5.23 8.11
CA GLN A 90 4.77 5.70 6.81
C GLN A 90 4.40 4.73 5.68
N TYR A 91 4.58 3.42 5.90
CA TYR A 91 4.20 2.41 4.92
C TYR A 91 2.70 2.43 4.61
N CYS A 92 1.86 2.58 5.63
CA CYS A 92 0.41 2.74 5.44
C CYS A 92 0.05 4.02 4.69
N GLN A 93 0.77 5.13 4.95
CA GLN A 93 0.58 6.39 4.23
C GLN A 93 0.96 6.27 2.76
N ASP A 94 2.08 5.61 2.45
CA ASP A 94 2.52 5.38 1.07
C ASP A 94 1.48 4.54 0.29
N LEU A 95 0.96 3.47 0.90
CA LEU A 95 -0.09 2.64 0.31
C LEU A 95 -1.40 3.41 0.14
N ALA A 96 -1.79 4.20 1.12
CA ALA A 96 -2.99 5.03 1.06
C ALA A 96 -2.89 6.09 -0.05
N LEU A 97 -1.71 6.68 -0.26
CA LEU A 97 -1.47 7.62 -1.36
C LEU A 97 -1.61 6.95 -2.72
N ILE A 98 -1.11 5.71 -2.88
CA ILE A 98 -1.30 4.92 -4.10
C ILE A 98 -2.80 4.68 -4.35
N VAL A 99 -3.54 4.25 -3.34
CA VAL A 99 -5.00 4.05 -3.44
C VAL A 99 -5.70 5.35 -3.81
N TYR A 100 -5.35 6.46 -3.16
CA TYR A 100 -5.91 7.77 -3.43
C TYR A 100 -5.70 8.20 -4.89
N ASN A 101 -4.47 8.09 -5.40
CA ASN A 101 -4.15 8.45 -6.77
C ASN A 101 -4.92 7.59 -7.78
N LEU A 102 -4.97 6.27 -7.56
CA LEU A 102 -5.73 5.36 -8.43
C LEU A 102 -7.22 5.66 -8.40
N HIS A 103 -7.79 5.90 -7.22
CA HIS A 103 -9.20 6.24 -7.07
C HIS A 103 -9.54 7.57 -7.75
N THR A 104 -8.70 8.59 -7.60
CA THR A 104 -8.89 9.89 -8.26
C THR A 104 -8.89 9.79 -9.79
N ILE A 105 -8.07 8.87 -10.35
CA ILE A 105 -7.96 8.69 -11.80
C ILE A 105 -9.08 7.80 -12.37
N LEU A 106 -9.49 6.77 -11.62
CA LEU A 106 -10.31 5.67 -12.15
C LEU A 106 -11.73 5.61 -11.54
N ASP A 107 -12.00 6.42 -10.50
CA ASP A 107 -13.28 6.40 -9.76
C ASP A 107 -13.65 4.97 -9.30
N LEU A 108 -12.78 4.39 -8.49
CA LEU A 108 -12.87 2.99 -8.07
C LEU A 108 -13.95 2.78 -7.02
N GLU A 109 -14.75 1.74 -7.16
CA GLU A 109 -15.66 1.25 -6.13
C GLU A 109 -14.91 0.58 -4.98
N LYS A 110 -13.92 -0.26 -5.32
CA LYS A 110 -13.18 -1.09 -4.35
C LYS A 110 -11.74 -1.29 -4.75
N VAL A 111 -10.86 -1.30 -3.77
CA VAL A 111 -9.45 -1.72 -3.89
C VAL A 111 -9.22 -2.94 -3.02
N LEU A 112 -8.78 -4.04 -3.62
CA LEU A 112 -8.41 -5.27 -2.92
C LEU A 112 -6.89 -5.34 -2.74
N ILE A 113 -6.46 -5.59 -1.53
CA ILE A 113 -5.05 -5.76 -1.15
C ILE A 113 -4.76 -7.25 -0.99
N GLY A 114 -3.82 -7.76 -1.76
CA GLY A 114 -3.32 -9.15 -1.69
C GLY A 114 -1.82 -9.18 -1.41
N GLY A 115 -1.28 -10.40 -1.27
CA GLY A 115 0.14 -10.65 -0.97
C GLY A 115 0.35 -11.17 0.45
N GLY A 116 1.57 -11.55 0.78
CA GLY A 116 1.88 -12.28 2.00
C GLY A 116 1.53 -11.58 3.32
N ILE A 117 1.46 -10.24 3.31
CA ILE A 117 1.13 -9.45 4.52
C ILE A 117 -0.32 -8.94 4.53
N SER A 118 -1.09 -9.18 3.47
CA SER A 118 -2.46 -8.63 3.34
C SER A 118 -3.47 -9.23 4.30
N SER A 119 -3.19 -10.40 4.86
CA SER A 119 -4.02 -11.05 5.88
C SER A 119 -3.91 -10.41 7.28
N GLN A 120 -3.05 -9.42 7.45
CA GLN A 120 -2.87 -8.71 8.72
C GLN A 120 -3.92 -7.61 8.88
N PRO A 121 -4.91 -7.73 9.80
CA PRO A 121 -5.98 -6.73 9.94
C PRO A 121 -5.45 -5.33 10.22
N ILE A 122 -4.40 -5.22 11.04
CA ILE A 122 -3.77 -3.95 11.41
C ILE A 122 -3.23 -3.19 10.18
N LEU A 123 -2.81 -3.90 9.12
CA LEU A 123 -2.36 -3.27 7.88
C LEU A 123 -3.52 -2.59 7.15
N LEU A 124 -4.63 -3.30 6.99
CA LEU A 124 -5.81 -2.73 6.33
C LEU A 124 -6.37 -1.54 7.10
N ASP A 125 -6.44 -1.64 8.42
CA ASP A 125 -6.91 -0.56 9.29
C ASP A 125 -5.97 0.65 9.20
N GLY A 126 -4.65 0.42 9.15
CA GLY A 126 -3.66 1.46 8.94
C GLY A 126 -3.82 2.17 7.59
N ILE A 127 -4.02 1.43 6.50
CA ILE A 127 -4.24 1.99 5.16
C ILE A 127 -5.54 2.80 5.12
N ARG A 128 -6.64 2.27 5.67
CA ARG A 128 -7.94 2.96 5.72
C ARG A 128 -7.86 4.26 6.53
N SER A 129 -7.17 4.23 7.67
CA SER A 129 -6.95 5.41 8.52
C SER A 129 -6.14 6.48 7.79
N ALA A 130 -5.04 6.09 7.15
CA ALA A 130 -4.20 6.99 6.36
C ALA A 130 -4.95 7.57 5.17
N TYR A 131 -5.73 6.76 4.45
CA TYR A 131 -6.58 7.22 3.35
C TYR A 131 -7.62 8.26 3.81
N SER A 132 -8.30 7.99 4.93
CA SER A 132 -9.24 8.94 5.54
C SER A 132 -8.57 10.27 5.90
N THR A 133 -7.33 10.22 6.39
CA THR A 133 -6.54 11.42 6.70
C THR A 133 -6.24 12.23 5.43
N ILE A 134 -5.83 11.58 4.33
CA ILE A 134 -5.61 12.24 3.05
C ILE A 134 -6.89 12.91 2.55
N LYS A 135 -8.00 12.17 2.52
CA LYS A 135 -9.30 12.68 2.05
C LYS A 135 -9.76 13.90 2.85
N LYS A 136 -9.65 13.84 4.18
CA LYS A 136 -10.05 14.91 5.10
C LYS A 136 -9.07 16.07 5.18
N SER A 137 -7.92 16.00 4.52
CA SER A 137 -6.94 17.10 4.52
C SER A 137 -7.46 18.38 3.86
N SER A 138 -8.51 18.28 3.05
CA SER A 138 -9.18 19.39 2.39
C SER A 138 -10.70 19.20 2.39
N PRO A 139 -11.50 20.21 2.80
CA PRO A 139 -12.96 20.14 2.71
C PRO A 139 -13.48 19.91 1.29
N VAL A 140 -12.74 20.35 0.28
CA VAL A 140 -13.08 20.16 -1.14
C VAL A 140 -12.93 18.66 -1.49
N LEU A 141 -11.81 18.04 -1.12
CA LEU A 141 -11.60 16.62 -1.36
C LEU A 141 -12.63 15.76 -0.63
N ASP A 142 -12.89 16.08 0.64
CA ASP A 142 -13.84 15.33 1.45
C ASP A 142 -15.27 15.36 0.89
N SER A 143 -15.66 16.48 0.27
CA SER A 143 -17.00 16.65 -0.29
C SER A 143 -17.16 16.14 -1.72
N MET A 144 -16.09 16.15 -2.53
CA MET A 144 -16.17 15.85 -3.97
C MET A 144 -15.68 14.45 -4.34
N LEU A 145 -14.75 13.89 -3.58
CA LEU A 145 -14.25 12.54 -3.84
C LEU A 145 -15.17 11.52 -3.16
N SER A 146 -15.73 10.60 -3.95
CA SER A 146 -16.52 9.47 -3.43
C SER A 146 -15.66 8.59 -2.48
N ASP A 147 -16.34 7.74 -1.71
CA ASP A 147 -15.64 6.77 -0.87
C ASP A 147 -15.23 5.55 -1.71
N VAL A 148 -14.06 5.01 -1.41
CA VAL A 148 -13.58 3.76 -1.97
C VAL A 148 -13.47 2.72 -0.86
N GLU A 149 -13.97 1.53 -1.10
CA GLU A 149 -13.81 0.41 -0.17
C GLU A 149 -12.40 -0.16 -0.31
N ILE A 150 -11.69 -0.33 0.81
CA ILE A 150 -10.35 -0.95 0.87
C ILE A 150 -10.47 -2.24 1.66
N ASP A 151 -10.16 -3.38 1.05
CA ASP A 151 -10.33 -4.70 1.68
C ASP A 151 -9.21 -5.67 1.28
N SER A 152 -9.13 -6.83 1.96
CA SER A 152 -8.21 -7.89 1.58
C SER A 152 -8.80 -8.75 0.46
N CYS A 153 -7.91 -9.34 -0.35
CA CYS A 153 -8.31 -10.46 -1.21
C CYS A 153 -8.76 -11.64 -0.33
N ALA A 154 -9.92 -12.20 -0.63
CA ALA A 154 -10.35 -13.46 -0.05
C ALA A 154 -9.66 -14.61 -0.81
N PHE A 155 -8.71 -15.29 -0.16
CA PHE A 155 -8.13 -16.56 -0.63
C PHE A 155 -8.32 -17.64 0.42
#